data_3d780b5b39edda31edaf89eaba18b182
#
_entry.id   3d780b5b39edda31edaf89eaba18b182
#
_cell.length_a   1.000
_cell.length_b   1.000
_cell.length_c   1.000
_cell.angle_alpha   90.00
_cell.angle_beta   90.00
_cell.angle_gamma   90.00
#
_symmetry.space_group_name_H-M   'P 1'
#
loop_
_entity.id
_entity.type
_entity.pdbx_description
1 polymer ?
#
loop_
_entity_poly.entity_id
_entity_poly.type
_entity_poly.pdbx_seq_one_letter_code
_entity_poly.pdbx_strand_id
1 'polypeptide(L)'
;MSGRGSFRFVLLLVLLASCSLPRPTVGLAINGTTVQGSREGSYCQTGGCSGVCADSLAPTAPLTALRAPAPVRLDFSTGAEVNQIHGDIWRGDAMNGQPLESFELRGTERSYTSQQMRGGRYYLLVSLGWSRVTDRGDTSVAFLIELTPP
;
A
#
# COMPACT_ATOMS: atom_id res chain seq x y z
N MET A 1 0.10 -39.86 41.03
CA MET A 1 -0.40 -40.18 39.68
C MET A 1 -1.00 -38.92 39.12
N SER A 2 -0.36 -38.38 38.30
CA SER A 2 -0.19 -38.28 36.88
C SER A 2 -0.73 -36.92 36.36
N GLY A 3 0.13 -35.91 36.37
CA GLY A 3 -0.14 -34.57 35.78
C GLY A 3 0.70 -34.29 34.52
N ARG A 4 0.90 -35.28 33.59
CA ARG A 4 1.78 -35.15 32.42
C ARG A 4 1.08 -34.89 31.07
N GLY A 5 -0.27 -34.76 31.06
CA GLY A 5 -1.05 -34.65 29.82
C GLY A 5 -1.32 -33.24 29.29
N SER A 6 -1.35 -32.22 30.16
CA SER A 6 -1.83 -30.88 29.79
C SER A 6 -0.77 -30.00 29.06
N PHE A 7 0.52 -30.28 29.23
CA PHE A 7 1.57 -29.42 28.65
C PHE A 7 1.79 -29.60 27.14
N ARG A 8 1.45 -30.78 26.60
CA ARG A 8 1.60 -31.04 25.16
C ARG A 8 0.49 -30.42 24.32
N PHE A 9 -0.69 -30.19 24.87
CA PHE A 9 -1.81 -29.58 24.13
C PHE A 9 -1.66 -28.07 23.98
N VAL A 10 -1.06 -27.39 24.96
CA VAL A 10 -0.83 -25.94 24.89
C VAL A 10 0.25 -25.59 23.86
N LEU A 11 1.29 -26.43 23.69
CA LEU A 11 2.34 -26.19 22.70
C LEU A 11 1.83 -26.34 21.26
N LEU A 12 0.87 -27.20 21.00
CA LEU A 12 0.29 -27.41 19.68
C LEU A 12 -0.63 -26.25 19.26
N LEU A 13 -1.32 -25.61 20.20
CA LEU A 13 -2.19 -24.45 19.95
C LEU A 13 -1.42 -23.19 19.61
N VAL A 14 -0.21 -23.00 20.14
CA VAL A 14 0.64 -21.86 19.85
C VAL A 14 1.24 -21.93 18.42
N LEU A 15 1.45 -23.14 17.89
CA LEU A 15 1.96 -23.33 16.53
C LEU A 15 0.93 -23.06 15.42
N LEU A 16 -0.36 -23.07 15.73
CA LEU A 16 -1.44 -22.81 14.77
C LEU A 16 -1.76 -21.31 14.61
N ALA A 17 -1.30 -20.47 15.53
CA ALA A 17 -1.63 -19.03 15.53
C ALA A 17 -0.71 -18.16 14.65
N SER A 18 0.33 -18.74 13.99
CA SER A 18 1.37 -17.98 13.30
C SER A 18 1.26 -17.95 11.78
N CYS A 19 0.12 -18.31 11.20
CA CYS A 19 0.00 -18.49 9.75
C CYS A 19 -0.34 -17.23 8.94
N SER A 20 -0.59 -16.07 9.55
CA SER A 20 -0.88 -14.84 8.81
C SER A 20 -0.15 -13.64 9.40
N LEU A 21 0.98 -13.29 8.80
CA LEU A 21 1.60 -12.00 9.08
C LEU A 21 0.80 -10.87 8.40
N PRO A 22 0.66 -9.70 9.06
CA PRO A 22 -0.05 -8.58 8.47
C PRO A 22 0.67 -8.13 7.19
N ARG A 23 -0.11 -7.76 6.17
CA ARG A 23 0.40 -7.20 4.92
C ARG A 23 1.10 -5.87 5.17
N PRO A 24 2.12 -5.52 4.39
CA PRO A 24 2.69 -4.18 4.42
C PRO A 24 1.64 -3.12 4.10
N THR A 25 1.81 -1.96 4.70
CA THR A 25 1.00 -0.76 4.43
C THR A 25 1.87 0.31 3.79
N VAL A 26 1.25 1.23 3.07
CA VAL A 26 1.91 2.43 2.56
C VAL A 26 1.21 3.66 3.11
N GLY A 27 2.02 4.59 3.64
CA GLY A 27 1.60 5.96 3.91
C GLY A 27 2.08 6.86 2.77
N LEU A 28 1.30 7.89 2.46
CA LEU A 28 1.65 8.93 1.49
C LEU A 28 1.64 10.29 2.18
N ALA A 29 2.67 11.09 1.93
CA ALA A 29 2.68 12.51 2.25
C ALA A 29 2.96 13.32 0.98
N ILE A 30 2.32 14.46 0.85
CA ILE A 30 2.55 15.44 -0.23
C ILE A 30 3.01 16.73 0.43
N ASN A 31 4.25 17.14 0.12
CA ASN A 31 4.88 18.31 0.74
C ASN A 31 4.77 18.30 2.28
N GLY A 32 4.94 17.12 2.89
CA GLY A 32 4.85 16.91 4.33
C GLY A 32 3.44 16.75 4.90
N THR A 33 2.37 16.90 4.10
CA THR A 33 0.99 16.69 4.52
C THR A 33 0.56 15.24 4.24
N THR A 34 0.12 14.52 5.28
CA THR A 34 -0.35 13.13 5.14
C THR A 34 -1.65 13.06 4.35
N VAL A 35 -1.69 12.12 3.41
CA VAL A 35 -2.85 11.79 2.58
C VAL A 35 -3.45 10.48 3.06
N GLN A 36 -4.78 10.43 3.22
CA GLN A 36 -5.47 9.22 3.64
C GLN A 36 -5.66 8.27 2.46
N GLY A 37 -5.19 7.03 2.60
CA GLY A 37 -5.39 5.97 1.62
C GLY A 37 -6.64 5.14 1.86
N SER A 38 -7.00 4.35 0.86
CA SER A 38 -8.02 3.29 1.00
C SER A 38 -7.56 2.24 2.02
N ARG A 39 -8.53 1.62 2.71
CA ARG A 39 -8.22 0.52 3.65
C ARG A 39 -8.10 -0.84 2.95
N GLU A 40 -8.72 -0.97 1.79
CA GLU A 40 -8.84 -2.22 1.05
C GLU A 40 -8.48 -1.97 -0.41
N GLY A 41 -7.47 -2.66 -0.87
CA GLY A 41 -7.06 -2.74 -2.26
C GLY A 41 -6.83 -4.20 -2.65
N SER A 42 -6.54 -4.46 -3.92
CA SER A 42 -6.13 -5.78 -4.38
C SER A 42 -4.86 -6.23 -3.68
N TYR A 43 -4.78 -7.52 -3.39
CA TYR A 43 -3.56 -8.12 -2.85
C TYR A 43 -3.43 -9.59 -3.21
N CYS A 44 -2.18 -10.04 -3.33
CA CYS A 44 -1.81 -11.45 -3.33
C CYS A 44 -0.69 -11.67 -2.32
N GLN A 45 -0.83 -12.71 -1.50
CA GLN A 45 0.19 -13.13 -0.54
C GLN A 45 0.42 -14.62 -0.66
N THR A 46 1.68 -15.04 -0.82
CA THR A 46 2.09 -16.43 -0.90
C THR A 46 3.17 -16.72 0.12
N GLY A 47 3.05 -17.87 0.81
CA GLY A 47 3.99 -18.29 1.85
C GLY A 47 3.27 -18.66 3.15
N GLY A 48 4.01 -19.08 4.17
CA GLY A 48 3.41 -19.60 5.40
C GLY A 48 2.61 -20.85 5.15
N CYS A 49 1.32 -20.85 5.55
CA CYS A 49 0.44 -22.02 5.44
C CYS A 49 -0.46 -22.02 4.20
N SER A 50 -0.53 -20.92 3.43
CA SER A 50 -1.40 -20.83 2.24
C SER A 50 -1.09 -19.60 1.39
N GLY A 51 -1.59 -19.61 0.14
CA GLY A 51 -1.66 -18.42 -0.70
C GLY A 51 -3.08 -17.84 -0.66
N VAL A 52 -3.20 -16.53 -0.51
CA VAL A 52 -4.48 -15.82 -0.52
C VAL A 52 -4.37 -14.61 -1.44
N CYS A 53 -5.34 -14.47 -2.35
CA CYS A 53 -5.50 -13.27 -3.17
C CYS A 53 -6.92 -12.72 -2.99
N ALA A 54 -7.05 -11.41 -3.01
CA ALA A 54 -8.32 -10.70 -3.13
C ALA A 54 -8.16 -9.59 -4.16
N ASP A 55 -9.19 -9.39 -4.96
CA ASP A 55 -9.18 -8.41 -6.03
C ASP A 55 -10.18 -7.29 -5.75
N SER A 56 -9.70 -6.04 -5.85
CA SER A 56 -10.52 -4.84 -5.75
C SER A 56 -10.20 -3.95 -6.94
N LEU A 57 -11.06 -3.97 -7.97
CA LEU A 57 -10.81 -3.32 -9.26
C LEU A 57 -10.67 -1.80 -9.16
N ALA A 58 -11.30 -1.17 -8.19
CA ALA A 58 -11.25 0.28 -8.00
C ALA A 58 -11.49 0.62 -6.52
N PRO A 59 -10.48 0.50 -5.65
CA PRO A 59 -10.66 0.83 -4.24
C PRO A 59 -11.01 2.31 -4.09
N THR A 60 -12.06 2.59 -3.31
CA THR A 60 -12.44 3.96 -2.96
C THR A 60 -11.51 4.50 -1.87
N ALA A 61 -11.09 5.74 -2.00
CA ALA A 61 -10.28 6.43 -1.01
C ALA A 61 -10.99 7.71 -0.52
N PRO A 62 -10.79 8.10 0.74
CA PRO A 62 -11.27 9.37 1.22
C PRO A 62 -10.55 10.53 0.50
N LEU A 63 -11.29 11.60 0.18
CA LEU A 63 -10.71 12.79 -0.44
C LEU A 63 -9.85 13.54 0.57
N THR A 64 -8.59 13.79 0.22
CA THR A 64 -7.69 14.67 0.95
C THR A 64 -7.44 15.94 0.15
N ALA A 65 -7.94 17.07 0.63
CA ALA A 65 -7.69 18.38 0.02
C ALA A 65 -6.46 19.03 0.65
N LEU A 66 -5.54 19.52 -0.18
CA LEU A 66 -4.32 20.18 0.29
C LEU A 66 -3.82 21.24 -0.69
N ARG A 67 -3.01 22.18 -0.18
CA ARG A 67 -2.29 23.14 -0.99
C ARG A 67 -0.89 22.64 -1.27
N ALA A 68 -0.53 22.57 -2.53
CA ALA A 68 0.81 22.17 -2.92
C ALA A 68 1.29 22.95 -4.14
N PRO A 69 2.51 23.54 -4.08
CA PRO A 69 3.16 24.10 -5.26
C PRO A 69 3.57 22.99 -6.21
N ALA A 70 3.60 23.30 -7.51
CA ALA A 70 4.22 22.42 -8.48
C ALA A 70 5.74 22.68 -8.54
N PRO A 71 6.58 21.66 -8.81
CA PRO A 71 6.22 20.25 -8.98
C PRO A 71 5.78 19.59 -7.65
N VAL A 72 4.87 18.63 -7.76
CA VAL A 72 4.31 17.93 -6.58
C VAL A 72 5.20 16.76 -6.20
N ARG A 73 5.71 16.76 -4.99
CA ARG A 73 6.49 15.65 -4.44
C ARG A 73 5.63 14.71 -3.62
N LEU A 74 5.69 13.44 -3.96
CA LEU A 74 5.06 12.32 -3.27
C LEU A 74 6.13 11.61 -2.44
N ASP A 75 5.94 11.53 -1.12
CA ASP A 75 6.82 10.83 -0.21
C ASP A 75 6.09 9.62 0.40
N PHE A 76 6.63 8.42 0.21
CA PHE A 76 6.05 7.15 0.64
C PHE A 76 6.72 6.64 1.92
N SER A 77 5.92 6.22 2.88
CA SER A 77 6.38 5.50 4.07
C SER A 77 5.90 4.06 4.02
N THR A 78 6.84 3.10 4.10
CA THR A 78 6.55 1.66 4.03
C THR A 78 7.45 0.90 5.00
N GLY A 79 7.12 -0.37 5.29
CA GLY A 79 8.03 -1.29 5.97
C GLY A 79 9.28 -1.60 5.13
N ALA A 80 10.33 -2.08 5.79
CA ALA A 80 11.61 -2.42 5.15
C ALA A 80 11.51 -3.60 4.18
N GLU A 81 10.48 -4.44 4.32
CA GLU A 81 10.17 -5.57 3.44
C GLU A 81 9.69 -5.17 2.05
N VAL A 82 9.23 -3.92 1.87
CA VAL A 82 8.78 -3.40 0.57
C VAL A 82 9.99 -3.05 -0.28
N ASN A 83 10.12 -3.72 -1.42
CA ASN A 83 11.24 -3.58 -2.34
C ASN A 83 10.87 -2.93 -3.68
N GLN A 84 9.56 -2.76 -3.95
CA GLN A 84 9.05 -2.13 -5.16
C GLN A 84 7.79 -1.34 -4.84
N ILE A 85 7.70 -0.13 -5.37
CA ILE A 85 6.51 0.72 -5.36
C ILE A 85 6.23 1.10 -6.80
N HIS A 86 5.06 0.74 -7.31
CA HIS A 86 4.56 1.20 -8.60
C HIS A 86 3.38 2.13 -8.35
N GLY A 87 3.32 3.25 -9.06
CA GLY A 87 2.21 4.19 -8.93
C GLY A 87 1.71 4.66 -10.29
N ASP A 88 0.39 4.70 -10.42
CA ASP A 88 -0.32 5.26 -11.56
C ASP A 88 -1.20 6.42 -11.10
N ILE A 89 -1.15 7.53 -11.82
CA ILE A 89 -1.86 8.76 -11.51
C ILE A 89 -2.87 9.06 -12.61
N TRP A 90 -4.14 9.18 -12.26
CA TRP A 90 -5.20 9.65 -13.16
C TRP A 90 -5.68 11.04 -12.74
N ARG A 91 -6.12 11.82 -13.71
CA ARG A 91 -6.86 13.05 -13.42
C ARG A 91 -8.33 12.72 -13.16
N GLY A 92 -8.89 13.25 -12.04
CA GLY A 92 -10.27 12.98 -11.62
C GLY A 92 -10.36 12.04 -10.43
N ASP A 93 -11.50 11.41 -10.25
CA ASP A 93 -11.86 10.67 -9.04
C ASP A 93 -11.75 9.14 -9.23
N ALA A 94 -11.32 8.67 -10.40
CA ALA A 94 -11.26 7.24 -10.74
C ALA A 94 -10.23 6.93 -11.84
N MET A 95 -9.93 5.64 -12.04
CA MET A 95 -9.08 5.12 -13.11
C MET A 95 -9.82 5.16 -14.46
N ASN A 96 -9.86 6.32 -15.11
CA ASN A 96 -10.49 6.50 -16.40
C ASN A 96 -9.46 6.65 -17.52
N GLY A 97 -9.44 5.71 -18.46
CA GLY A 97 -8.51 5.73 -19.58
C GLY A 97 -7.06 5.44 -19.18
N GLN A 98 -6.13 5.99 -19.93
CA GLN A 98 -4.70 5.87 -19.62
C GLN A 98 -4.33 6.76 -18.43
N PRO A 99 -3.39 6.32 -17.56
CA PRO A 99 -2.87 7.17 -16.52
C PRO A 99 -2.19 8.41 -17.11
N LEU A 100 -2.33 9.52 -16.43
CA LEU A 100 -1.64 10.76 -16.74
C LEU A 100 -0.12 10.58 -16.62
N GLU A 101 0.31 9.82 -15.62
CA GLU A 101 1.71 9.59 -15.27
C GLU A 101 1.84 8.27 -14.54
N SER A 102 2.89 7.52 -14.81
CA SER A 102 3.23 6.28 -14.10
C SER A 102 4.68 6.34 -13.63
N PHE A 103 4.97 5.72 -12.49
CA PHE A 103 6.32 5.67 -11.93
C PHE A 103 6.61 4.34 -11.24
N GLU A 104 7.89 4.04 -11.07
CA GLU A 104 8.37 2.88 -10.34
C GLU A 104 9.54 3.29 -9.45
N LEU A 105 9.48 2.93 -8.16
CA LEU A 105 10.54 3.12 -7.18
C LEU A 105 11.03 1.74 -6.71
N ARG A 106 12.33 1.57 -6.59
CA ARG A 106 12.94 0.29 -6.23
C ARG A 106 13.88 0.41 -5.02
N GLY A 107 14.05 -0.69 -4.33
CA GLY A 107 14.97 -0.78 -3.19
C GLY A 107 14.57 0.19 -2.07
N THR A 108 15.39 1.19 -1.83
CA THR A 108 15.21 2.19 -0.75
C THR A 108 14.59 3.51 -1.23
N GLU A 109 14.31 3.64 -2.53
CA GLU A 109 13.65 4.83 -3.06
C GLU A 109 12.24 4.97 -2.48
N ARG A 110 11.90 6.17 -1.98
CA ARG A 110 10.61 6.44 -1.31
C ARG A 110 9.99 7.76 -1.73
N SER A 111 10.53 8.42 -2.75
CA SER A 111 10.02 9.71 -3.21
C SER A 111 9.91 9.75 -4.72
N TYR A 112 8.82 10.33 -5.20
CA TYR A 112 8.60 10.62 -6.61
C TYR A 112 8.16 12.08 -6.78
N THR A 113 8.63 12.74 -7.82
CA THR A 113 8.23 14.12 -8.13
C THR A 113 7.44 14.13 -9.44
N SER A 114 6.13 14.33 -9.31
CA SER A 114 5.26 14.43 -10.49
C SER A 114 5.52 15.72 -11.27
N GLN A 115 5.65 15.58 -12.56
CA GLN A 115 5.82 16.70 -13.48
C GLN A 115 4.49 17.22 -14.01
N GLN A 116 3.41 16.45 -13.88
CA GLN A 116 2.11 16.74 -14.47
C GLN A 116 1.01 17.12 -13.47
N MET A 117 1.16 16.77 -12.21
CA MET A 117 0.20 17.19 -11.18
C MET A 117 0.27 18.71 -10.97
N ARG A 118 -0.90 19.35 -11.06
CA ARG A 118 -1.12 20.80 -10.86
C ARG A 118 -2.36 20.96 -9.99
N GLY A 119 -3.09 22.04 -10.04
CA GLY A 119 -4.39 22.17 -9.40
C GLY A 119 -5.42 21.18 -9.97
N GLY A 120 -6.31 20.66 -9.14
CA GLY A 120 -7.37 19.72 -9.49
C GLY A 120 -7.35 18.42 -8.72
N ARG A 121 -8.22 17.49 -9.10
CA ARG A 121 -8.35 16.17 -8.46
C ARG A 121 -7.56 15.11 -9.18
N TYR A 122 -7.01 14.19 -8.40
CA TYR A 122 -6.20 13.08 -8.87
C TYR A 122 -6.50 11.81 -8.08
N TYR A 123 -6.66 10.73 -8.81
CA TYR A 123 -6.69 9.38 -8.26
C TYR A 123 -5.32 8.75 -8.46
N LEU A 124 -4.68 8.32 -7.38
CA LEU A 124 -3.40 7.64 -7.38
C LEU A 124 -3.57 6.22 -6.87
N LEU A 125 -3.25 5.23 -7.69
CA LEU A 125 -3.16 3.84 -7.27
C LEU A 125 -1.69 3.48 -7.04
N VAL A 126 -1.37 3.00 -5.85
CA VAL A 126 -0.02 2.57 -5.46
C VAL A 126 -0.03 1.07 -5.22
N SER A 127 0.80 0.36 -5.96
CA SER A 127 1.02 -1.08 -5.80
C SER A 127 2.38 -1.32 -5.17
N LEU A 128 2.41 -2.14 -4.13
CA LEU A 128 3.62 -2.52 -3.40
C LEU A 128 3.99 -3.96 -3.72
N GLY A 129 5.23 -4.20 -4.12
CA GLY A 129 5.83 -5.53 -4.10
C GLY A 129 6.68 -5.70 -2.83
N TRP A 130 6.54 -6.82 -2.16
CA TRP A 130 7.24 -7.08 -0.91
C TRP A 130 7.68 -8.54 -0.75
N SER A 131 8.73 -8.75 0.06
CA SER A 131 9.26 -10.08 0.35
C SER A 131 9.82 -10.12 1.76
N ARG A 132 9.46 -11.17 2.50
CA ARG A 132 10.00 -11.55 3.80
C ARG A 132 10.57 -12.96 3.73
N VAL A 133 11.22 -13.41 4.78
CA VAL A 133 11.78 -14.77 4.85
C VAL A 133 10.69 -15.85 4.69
N THR A 134 9.49 -15.59 5.23
CA THR A 134 8.40 -16.56 5.32
C THR A 134 7.33 -16.39 4.23
N ASP A 135 7.22 -15.20 3.66
CA ASP A 135 6.14 -14.87 2.74
C ASP A 135 6.52 -13.71 1.80
N ARG A 136 5.81 -13.60 0.70
CA ARG A 136 5.96 -12.55 -0.30
C ARG A 136 4.61 -12.24 -0.93
N GLY A 137 4.51 -11.09 -1.57
CA GLY A 137 3.28 -10.75 -2.27
C GLY A 137 3.28 -9.34 -2.83
N ASP A 138 2.09 -8.95 -3.21
CA ASP A 138 1.77 -7.59 -3.61
C ASP A 138 0.52 -7.09 -2.88
N THR A 139 0.36 -5.79 -2.80
CA THR A 139 -0.85 -5.14 -2.30
C THR A 139 -0.99 -3.76 -2.92
N SER A 140 -2.22 -3.27 -3.06
CA SER A 140 -2.48 -1.94 -3.60
C SER A 140 -3.26 -1.07 -2.63
N VAL A 141 -3.00 0.24 -2.71
CA VAL A 141 -3.71 1.27 -1.94
C VAL A 141 -4.03 2.42 -2.89
N ALA A 142 -5.26 2.92 -2.83
CA ALA A 142 -5.65 4.10 -3.58
C ALA A 142 -5.65 5.36 -2.69
N PHE A 143 -5.35 6.50 -3.29
CA PHE A 143 -5.43 7.82 -2.69
C PHE A 143 -6.22 8.75 -3.60
N LEU A 144 -7.13 9.53 -3.03
CA LEU A 144 -7.87 10.56 -3.75
C LEU A 144 -7.46 11.94 -3.22
N ILE A 145 -6.93 12.76 -4.11
CA ILE A 145 -6.20 13.98 -3.79
C ILE A 145 -6.85 15.16 -4.52
N GLU A 146 -7.14 16.23 -3.82
CA GLU A 146 -7.50 17.52 -4.41
C GLU A 146 -6.40 18.55 -4.12
N LEU A 147 -5.73 18.98 -5.17
CA LEU A 147 -4.68 20.00 -5.11
C LEU A 147 -5.23 21.36 -5.42
N THR A 148 -4.98 22.33 -4.54
CA THR A 148 -5.16 23.75 -4.82
C THR A 148 -3.79 24.40 -4.94
N PRO A 149 -3.58 25.26 -5.94
CA PRO A 149 -2.36 26.08 -6.00
C PRO A 149 -2.21 26.94 -4.76
N PRO A 150 -0.99 27.24 -4.33
CA PRO A 150 -0.74 28.12 -3.19
C PRO A 150 -1.28 29.54 -3.41
#